data_a887be1434b7d461fe70538da5112ab6
#
_entry.id   a887be1434b7d461fe70538da5112ab6
#
_cell.length_a   1.000
_cell.length_b   1.000
_cell.length_c   1.000
_cell.angle_alpha   90.00
_cell.angle_beta   90.00
_cell.angle_gamma   90.00
#
_symmetry.space_group_name_H-M   'P 1'
#
loop_
_entity.id
_entity.type
_entity.pdbx_description
1 polymer ?
#
loop_
_entity_poly.entity_id
_entity_poly.type
_entity_poly.pdbx_seq_one_letter_code
_entity_poly.pdbx_strand_id
1 'polypeptide(L)'
;MTKPKGFPRNLNRRQYHQNIEINKLNRVLNLYYQLPRLPKQPCPMDQLQLKVRSWYNDEIDDQSMRKAIKRDLDKLKIILVTGTVNCIPKKGNQPSEYYLSEDAAIEEMDAELALVLVMANSYLHKYLPETIYNNVKGHFESATKQLEKNTQLQDWQERIRFVPTGYHNTNVDDFHMEKVKNIYTALLNNEQWIECLYRKEGSFEQTEYTLKPHGIIQYGNKQYLMASKIIDQYSELRTFNMQRFDNVKFAKQRISVDVDSFDLDDLVEEQEYENAHFEREELSIKLRCENYLRDELESYPIDEYQDIIDQDEDYFILEADCMITQSVLNWLIEKSHSIQVIEPQELFEKVKVHVLAARNYYDVDYDDLAEYRVDEKEESDLDSFSDDESDAEIEDIDQDSVELDHE
;
A
#
# COMPACT_ATOMS: atom_id res chain seq x y z
N MET A 1 -54.12 -11.93 27.35
CA MET A 1 -53.01 -11.44 26.51
C MET A 1 -52.48 -10.14 27.11
N THR A 2 -51.49 -10.21 27.97
CA THR A 2 -50.87 -9.09 28.63
C THR A 2 -49.97 -8.36 27.65
N LYS A 3 -50.19 -7.06 27.44
CA LYS A 3 -49.34 -6.20 26.58
C LYS A 3 -47.90 -6.13 27.14
N PRO A 4 -46.88 -6.23 26.33
CA PRO A 4 -45.48 -6.07 26.80
C PRO A 4 -45.33 -4.67 27.43
N LYS A 5 -44.75 -4.62 28.63
CA LYS A 5 -44.38 -3.39 29.34
C LYS A 5 -43.24 -2.73 28.60
N GLY A 6 -43.46 -1.55 28.03
CA GLY A 6 -42.40 -0.74 27.45
C GLY A 6 -42.70 0.03 26.17
N PHE A 7 -43.90 -0.11 25.60
CA PHE A 7 -44.24 0.65 24.39
C PHE A 7 -44.97 1.97 24.74
N PRO A 8 -44.62 3.07 24.04
CA PRO A 8 -45.32 4.33 24.21
C PRO A 8 -46.78 4.17 23.83
N ARG A 9 -47.71 4.63 24.71
CA ARG A 9 -49.14 4.43 24.63
C ARG A 9 -49.87 5.12 23.46
N ASN A 10 -49.13 5.87 22.58
CA ASN A 10 -49.73 6.77 21.59
C ASN A 10 -49.35 6.47 20.14
N LEU A 11 -48.76 5.31 19.81
CA LEU A 11 -48.51 4.94 18.43
C LEU A 11 -49.77 4.35 17.79
N ASN A 12 -50.17 4.89 16.63
CA ASN A 12 -51.27 4.27 15.88
C ASN A 12 -50.83 2.90 15.31
N ARG A 13 -51.76 2.03 14.94
CA ARG A 13 -51.50 0.64 14.51
C ARG A 13 -50.52 0.59 13.34
N ARG A 14 -50.50 1.59 12.45
CA ARG A 14 -49.63 1.69 11.28
C ARG A 14 -48.17 2.02 11.69
N GLN A 15 -47.98 2.96 12.61
CA GLN A 15 -46.65 3.30 13.17
C GLN A 15 -46.07 2.16 14.00
N TYR A 16 -46.91 1.40 14.71
CA TYR A 16 -46.46 0.21 15.44
C TYR A 16 -45.92 -0.88 14.50
N HIS A 17 -46.62 -1.16 13.37
CA HIS A 17 -46.15 -2.12 12.38
C HIS A 17 -44.87 -1.64 11.69
N GLN A 18 -44.76 -0.36 11.35
CA GLN A 18 -43.55 0.21 10.77
C GLN A 18 -42.35 0.07 11.70
N ASN A 19 -42.50 0.36 13.00
CA ASN A 19 -41.39 0.20 13.96
C ASN A 19 -40.94 -1.27 14.13
N ILE A 20 -41.88 -2.22 14.06
CA ILE A 20 -41.53 -3.66 14.09
C ILE A 20 -40.71 -4.06 12.86
N GLU A 21 -41.09 -3.61 11.69
CA GLU A 21 -40.34 -3.92 10.44
C GLU A 21 -38.98 -3.26 10.43
N ILE A 22 -38.86 -2.01 10.87
CA ILE A 22 -37.56 -1.30 11.02
C ILE A 22 -36.64 -2.06 12.00
N ASN A 23 -37.19 -2.50 13.15
CA ASN A 23 -36.41 -3.27 14.12
C ASN A 23 -35.94 -4.62 13.55
N LYS A 24 -36.76 -5.28 12.74
CA LYS A 24 -36.36 -6.52 12.05
C LYS A 24 -35.24 -6.27 11.04
N LEU A 25 -35.33 -5.21 10.23
CA LEU A 25 -34.30 -4.83 9.26
C LEU A 25 -32.99 -4.51 9.98
N ASN A 26 -33.03 -3.72 11.03
CA ASN A 26 -31.86 -3.37 11.83
C ASN A 26 -31.13 -4.60 12.40
N ARG A 27 -31.89 -5.65 12.83
CA ARG A 27 -31.25 -6.89 13.27
C ARG A 27 -30.54 -7.63 12.14
N VAL A 28 -31.15 -7.68 10.96
CA VAL A 28 -30.53 -8.32 9.78
C VAL A 28 -29.26 -7.58 9.34
N LEU A 29 -29.32 -6.23 9.29
CA LEU A 29 -28.16 -5.40 8.98
C LEU A 29 -27.05 -5.57 10.03
N ASN A 30 -27.41 -5.65 11.31
CA ASN A 30 -26.41 -5.89 12.35
C ASN A 30 -25.71 -7.24 12.18
N LEU A 31 -26.43 -8.30 11.84
CA LEU A 31 -25.82 -9.59 11.51
C LEU A 31 -24.82 -9.48 10.35
N TYR A 32 -25.15 -8.71 9.32
CA TYR A 32 -24.23 -8.46 8.21
C TYR A 32 -22.91 -7.84 8.67
N TYR A 33 -22.95 -6.85 9.56
CA TYR A 33 -21.74 -6.18 10.06
C TYR A 33 -20.97 -7.01 11.11
N GLN A 34 -21.62 -7.93 11.80
CA GLN A 34 -20.99 -8.75 12.85
C GLN A 34 -20.41 -10.07 12.33
N LEU A 35 -20.84 -10.53 11.17
CA LEU A 35 -20.32 -11.75 10.57
C LEU A 35 -18.93 -11.51 9.97
N PRO A 36 -17.96 -12.39 10.24
CA PRO A 36 -16.65 -12.32 9.63
C PRO A 36 -16.72 -12.68 8.14
N ARG A 37 -15.79 -12.17 7.37
CA ARG A 37 -15.48 -12.60 6.00
C ARG A 37 -14.18 -13.36 6.01
N LEU A 38 -14.02 -14.37 5.15
CA LEU A 38 -12.72 -14.99 4.96
C LEU A 38 -11.68 -13.94 4.54
N PRO A 39 -10.39 -14.06 4.95
CA PRO A 39 -9.81 -15.20 5.69
C PRO A 39 -10.00 -15.17 7.23
N LYS A 40 -10.82 -14.26 7.77
CA LYS A 40 -11.11 -14.26 9.21
C LYS A 40 -11.82 -15.54 9.63
N GLN A 41 -11.54 -15.99 10.84
CA GLN A 41 -12.17 -17.22 11.35
C GLN A 41 -13.70 -17.12 11.41
N PRO A 42 -14.43 -18.14 10.96
CA PRO A 42 -15.87 -18.21 11.09
C PRO A 42 -16.35 -18.01 12.54
N CYS A 43 -17.47 -17.37 12.72
CA CYS A 43 -18.02 -17.02 14.03
C CYS A 43 -18.95 -18.13 14.54
N PRO A 44 -18.64 -18.78 15.69
CA PRO A 44 -19.54 -19.72 16.31
C PRO A 44 -20.86 -19.09 16.73
N MET A 45 -21.97 -19.84 16.65
CA MET A 45 -23.31 -19.36 16.99
C MET A 45 -23.38 -18.73 18.40
N ASP A 46 -22.64 -19.29 19.36
CA ASP A 46 -22.66 -18.79 20.74
C ASP A 46 -22.00 -17.40 20.84
N GLN A 47 -20.92 -17.19 20.13
CA GLN A 47 -20.26 -15.88 20.04
C GLN A 47 -21.14 -14.88 19.25
N LEU A 48 -21.78 -15.32 18.17
CA LEU A 48 -22.67 -14.48 17.39
C LEU A 48 -23.85 -14.02 18.25
N GLN A 49 -24.42 -14.91 19.08
CA GLN A 49 -25.47 -14.55 20.02
C GLN A 49 -25.05 -13.41 20.97
N LEU A 50 -23.83 -13.50 21.53
CA LEU A 50 -23.29 -12.48 22.44
C LEU A 50 -23.14 -11.14 21.72
N LYS A 51 -22.58 -11.14 20.49
CA LYS A 51 -22.36 -9.93 19.72
C LYS A 51 -23.64 -9.18 19.35
N VAL A 52 -24.71 -9.91 19.10
CA VAL A 52 -25.98 -9.32 18.64
C VAL A 52 -27.07 -9.25 19.71
N ARG A 53 -26.74 -9.59 20.96
CA ARG A 53 -27.71 -9.68 22.06
C ARG A 53 -28.54 -8.42 22.23
N SER A 54 -27.95 -7.26 22.17
CA SER A 54 -28.61 -5.95 22.35
C SER A 54 -29.67 -5.62 21.29
N TRP A 55 -29.67 -6.34 20.16
CA TRP A 55 -30.63 -6.14 19.06
C TRP A 55 -31.84 -7.07 19.15
N TYR A 56 -31.85 -7.99 20.13
CA TYR A 56 -32.95 -8.90 20.43
C TYR A 56 -33.58 -8.55 21.78
N ASN A 57 -34.81 -9.01 22.00
CA ASN A 57 -35.46 -8.76 23.26
C ASN A 57 -34.71 -9.40 24.43
N ASP A 58 -34.47 -8.65 25.50
CA ASP A 58 -33.75 -9.10 26.70
C ASP A 58 -34.40 -10.30 27.40
N GLU A 59 -35.72 -10.45 27.26
CA GLU A 59 -36.51 -11.55 27.87
C GLU A 59 -36.49 -12.86 27.03
N ILE A 60 -35.85 -12.87 25.85
CA ILE A 60 -35.80 -14.05 25.00
C ILE A 60 -34.79 -15.07 25.55
N ASP A 61 -35.23 -16.32 25.67
CA ASP A 61 -34.33 -17.43 26.03
C ASP A 61 -33.33 -17.74 24.91
N ASP A 62 -32.18 -18.31 25.26
CA ASP A 62 -31.08 -18.56 24.32
C ASP A 62 -31.45 -19.48 23.15
N GLN A 63 -32.34 -20.44 23.36
CA GLN A 63 -32.77 -21.34 22.30
C GLN A 63 -33.70 -20.65 21.30
N SER A 64 -34.61 -19.83 21.79
CA SER A 64 -35.51 -19.01 20.97
C SER A 64 -34.71 -17.94 20.21
N MET A 65 -33.73 -17.35 20.84
CA MET A 65 -32.80 -16.39 20.21
C MET A 65 -32.03 -17.04 19.07
N ARG A 66 -31.46 -18.23 19.25
CA ARG A 66 -30.77 -18.98 18.15
C ARG A 66 -31.67 -19.23 16.96
N LYS A 67 -32.94 -19.57 17.20
CA LYS A 67 -33.93 -19.75 16.13
C LYS A 67 -34.24 -18.42 15.42
N ALA A 68 -34.29 -17.32 16.17
CA ALA A 68 -34.48 -15.98 15.59
C ALA A 68 -33.30 -15.54 14.75
N ILE A 69 -32.08 -15.73 15.24
CA ILE A 69 -30.85 -15.44 14.50
C ILE A 69 -30.77 -16.24 13.19
N LYS A 70 -31.07 -17.53 13.20
CA LYS A 70 -31.11 -18.36 11.98
C LYS A 70 -32.07 -17.82 10.95
N ARG A 71 -33.31 -17.45 11.37
CA ARG A 71 -34.29 -16.84 10.47
C ARG A 71 -33.83 -15.49 9.91
N ASP A 72 -33.14 -14.69 10.72
CA ASP A 72 -32.60 -13.40 10.28
C ASP A 72 -31.36 -13.60 9.36
N LEU A 73 -30.53 -14.63 9.55
CA LEU A 73 -29.50 -15.05 8.61
C LEU A 73 -30.06 -15.53 7.26
N ASP A 74 -31.20 -16.26 7.28
CA ASP A 74 -31.84 -16.67 6.02
C ASP A 74 -32.43 -15.46 5.28
N LYS A 75 -32.93 -14.45 6.00
CA LYS A 75 -33.31 -13.18 5.37
C LYS A 75 -32.12 -12.40 4.83
N LEU A 76 -30.99 -12.40 5.54
CA LEU A 76 -29.78 -11.78 5.06
C LEU A 76 -29.33 -12.35 3.72
N LYS A 77 -29.42 -13.68 3.53
CA LYS A 77 -29.14 -14.31 2.23
C LYS A 77 -30.01 -13.76 1.09
N ILE A 78 -31.24 -13.38 1.39
CA ILE A 78 -32.18 -12.83 0.39
C ILE A 78 -31.87 -11.36 0.08
N ILE A 79 -31.38 -10.62 1.08
CA ILE A 79 -31.06 -9.18 0.94
C ILE A 79 -29.70 -8.98 0.26
N LEU A 80 -28.78 -9.94 0.37
CA LEU A 80 -27.49 -9.86 -0.30
C LEU A 80 -27.68 -9.83 -1.82
N VAL A 81 -27.12 -8.83 -2.46
CA VAL A 81 -27.09 -8.68 -3.93
C VAL A 81 -26.00 -9.58 -4.52
N THR A 82 -24.85 -9.66 -3.83
CA THR A 82 -23.75 -10.54 -4.20
C THR A 82 -23.31 -11.38 -3.01
N GLY A 83 -22.73 -12.54 -3.28
CA GLY A 83 -22.25 -13.46 -2.25
C GLY A 83 -23.36 -14.13 -1.42
N THR A 84 -22.99 -14.74 -0.32
CA THR A 84 -23.92 -15.48 0.55
C THR A 84 -23.45 -15.57 2.00
N VAL A 85 -24.36 -15.95 2.88
CA VAL A 85 -24.05 -16.39 4.24
C VAL A 85 -23.76 -17.89 4.23
N ASN A 86 -22.57 -18.26 4.61
CA ASN A 86 -22.12 -19.64 4.72
C ASN A 86 -22.26 -20.16 6.13
N CYS A 87 -22.47 -21.47 6.24
CA CYS A 87 -22.60 -22.15 7.52
C CYS A 87 -21.73 -23.42 7.53
N ILE A 88 -20.83 -23.51 8.48
CA ILE A 88 -20.13 -24.76 8.81
C ILE A 88 -21.02 -25.50 9.82
N PRO A 89 -21.56 -26.67 9.49
CA PRO A 89 -22.50 -27.37 10.34
C PRO A 89 -21.84 -27.87 11.64
N LYS A 90 -22.66 -28.00 12.68
CA LYS A 90 -22.25 -28.54 13.97
C LYS A 90 -21.55 -29.89 13.80
N LYS A 91 -20.35 -30.04 14.43
CA LYS A 91 -19.60 -31.29 14.45
C LYS A 91 -19.30 -31.69 15.91
N GLY A 92 -19.96 -32.76 16.38
CA GLY A 92 -19.86 -33.18 17.78
C GLY A 92 -20.38 -32.11 18.76
N ASN A 93 -19.53 -31.69 19.70
CA ASN A 93 -19.87 -30.64 20.67
C ASN A 93 -19.60 -29.20 20.18
N GLN A 94 -18.99 -29.03 19.02
CA GLN A 94 -18.73 -27.69 18.46
C GLN A 94 -20.02 -27.09 17.88
N PRO A 95 -20.35 -25.81 18.17
CA PRO A 95 -21.50 -25.14 17.59
C PRO A 95 -21.33 -24.92 16.08
N SER A 96 -22.43 -24.68 15.37
CA SER A 96 -22.37 -24.24 13.96
C SER A 96 -21.70 -22.88 13.89
N GLU A 97 -20.88 -22.68 12.87
CA GLU A 97 -20.15 -21.45 12.62
C GLU A 97 -20.67 -20.76 11.35
N TYR A 98 -20.65 -19.45 11.34
CA TYR A 98 -21.21 -18.64 10.27
C TYR A 98 -20.19 -17.60 9.79
N TYR A 99 -20.19 -17.35 8.48
CA TYR A 99 -19.38 -16.33 7.85
C TYR A 99 -20.02 -15.85 6.55
N LEU A 100 -19.63 -14.67 6.10
CA LEU A 100 -20.00 -14.15 4.78
C LEU A 100 -18.97 -14.60 3.74
N SER A 101 -19.41 -14.85 2.51
CA SER A 101 -18.47 -14.96 1.39
C SER A 101 -17.73 -13.62 1.20
N GLU A 102 -16.57 -13.65 0.55
CA GLU A 102 -15.72 -12.48 0.39
C GLU A 102 -16.44 -11.35 -0.37
N ASP A 103 -17.23 -11.71 -1.35
CA ASP A 103 -18.02 -10.84 -2.23
C ASP A 103 -19.41 -10.47 -1.68
N ALA A 104 -19.74 -10.85 -0.45
CA ALA A 104 -21.09 -10.59 0.10
C ALA A 104 -21.35 -9.09 0.24
N ALA A 105 -22.38 -8.56 -0.45
CA ALA A 105 -22.79 -7.18 -0.38
C ALA A 105 -24.31 -7.05 -0.37
N ILE A 106 -24.82 -6.08 0.39
CA ILE A 106 -26.25 -5.73 0.47
C ILE A 106 -26.63 -4.81 -0.68
N GLU A 107 -25.68 -4.04 -1.16
CA GLU A 107 -25.83 -3.10 -2.24
C GLU A 107 -24.79 -3.39 -3.31
N GLU A 108 -25.16 -3.27 -4.56
CA GLU A 108 -24.21 -3.39 -5.66
C GLU A 108 -23.28 -2.18 -5.61
N MET A 109 -21.98 -2.44 -5.69
CA MET A 109 -20.98 -1.39 -5.71
C MET A 109 -21.21 -0.51 -6.95
N ASP A 110 -21.21 0.80 -6.75
CA ASP A 110 -21.23 1.76 -7.84
C ASP A 110 -20.03 1.56 -8.78
N ALA A 111 -20.25 1.72 -10.08
CA ALA A 111 -19.22 1.45 -11.09
C ALA A 111 -18.04 2.44 -10.97
N GLU A 112 -18.30 3.70 -10.62
CA GLU A 112 -17.30 4.71 -10.36
C GLU A 112 -16.46 4.37 -9.11
N LEU A 113 -17.11 3.92 -8.04
CA LEU A 113 -16.40 3.45 -6.85
C LEU A 113 -15.56 2.21 -7.16
N ALA A 114 -16.08 1.28 -7.98
CA ALA A 114 -15.33 0.11 -8.42
C ALA A 114 -14.06 0.52 -9.18
N LEU A 115 -14.16 1.48 -10.09
CA LEU A 115 -13.01 2.02 -10.82
C LEU A 115 -11.96 2.58 -9.87
N VAL A 116 -12.36 3.44 -8.91
CA VAL A 116 -11.44 4.02 -7.92
C VAL A 116 -10.74 2.93 -7.10
N LEU A 117 -11.47 1.90 -6.66
CA LEU A 117 -10.87 0.79 -5.90
C LEU A 117 -9.90 -0.05 -6.73
N VAL A 118 -10.19 -0.32 -7.99
CA VAL A 118 -9.27 -1.07 -8.88
C VAL A 118 -8.00 -0.25 -9.12
N MET A 119 -8.12 1.06 -9.37
CA MET A 119 -6.98 1.95 -9.50
C MET A 119 -6.17 2.04 -8.20
N ALA A 120 -6.85 2.20 -7.05
CA ALA A 120 -6.21 2.22 -5.76
C ALA A 120 -5.45 0.91 -5.47
N ASN A 121 -6.03 -0.24 -5.81
CA ASN A 121 -5.36 -1.53 -5.66
C ASN A 121 -4.07 -1.61 -6.49
N SER A 122 -4.08 -1.14 -7.73
CA SER A 122 -2.90 -1.16 -8.60
C SER A 122 -1.72 -0.35 -8.04
N TYR A 123 -2.03 0.70 -7.26
CA TYR A 123 -1.04 1.57 -6.63
C TYR A 123 -0.68 1.12 -5.20
N LEU A 124 -1.69 0.90 -4.35
CA LEU A 124 -1.51 0.68 -2.91
C LEU A 124 -1.09 -0.74 -2.53
N HIS A 125 -1.40 -1.73 -3.35
CA HIS A 125 -1.09 -3.14 -3.06
C HIS A 125 0.38 -3.36 -2.68
N LYS A 126 1.31 -2.60 -3.27
CA LYS A 126 2.76 -2.68 -3.00
C LYS A 126 3.16 -2.07 -1.65
N TYR A 127 2.32 -1.22 -1.07
CA TYR A 127 2.61 -0.44 0.14
C TYR A 127 1.81 -0.89 1.36
N LEU A 128 0.76 -1.70 1.15
CA LEU A 128 -0.06 -2.20 2.25
C LEU A 128 0.59 -3.45 2.88
N PRO A 129 0.66 -3.50 4.21
CA PRO A 129 1.03 -4.74 4.91
C PRO A 129 0.11 -5.88 4.48
N GLU A 130 0.67 -7.07 4.30
CA GLU A 130 -0.07 -8.26 3.85
C GLU A 130 -1.32 -8.53 4.71
N THR A 131 -1.21 -8.35 6.02
CA THR A 131 -2.34 -8.53 6.96
C THR A 131 -3.48 -7.55 6.69
N ILE A 132 -3.17 -6.30 6.34
CA ILE A 132 -4.16 -5.29 5.98
C ILE A 132 -4.71 -5.58 4.59
N TYR A 133 -3.84 -5.85 3.63
CA TYR A 133 -4.23 -6.18 2.26
C TYR A 133 -5.19 -7.37 2.21
N ASN A 134 -4.85 -8.47 2.89
CA ASN A 134 -5.70 -9.67 2.95
C ASN A 134 -7.09 -9.40 3.56
N ASN A 135 -7.21 -8.40 4.45
CA ASN A 135 -8.51 -8.01 5.01
C ASN A 135 -9.39 -7.23 4.03
N VAL A 136 -8.81 -6.53 3.05
CA VAL A 136 -9.53 -5.68 2.08
C VAL A 136 -9.55 -6.27 0.68
N LYS A 137 -8.77 -7.31 0.40
CA LYS A 137 -8.62 -7.97 -0.90
C LYS A 137 -9.98 -8.32 -1.54
N GLY A 138 -10.91 -8.85 -0.75
CA GLY A 138 -12.26 -9.18 -1.24
C GLY A 138 -13.03 -7.96 -1.78
N HIS A 139 -12.76 -6.75 -1.28
CA HIS A 139 -13.37 -5.52 -1.81
C HIS A 139 -12.78 -5.16 -3.17
N PHE A 140 -11.47 -5.32 -3.35
CA PHE A 140 -10.82 -5.10 -4.64
C PHE A 140 -11.25 -6.13 -5.70
N GLU A 141 -11.39 -7.40 -5.32
CA GLU A 141 -11.89 -8.45 -6.20
C GLU A 141 -13.36 -8.20 -6.61
N SER A 142 -14.19 -7.73 -5.67
CA SER A 142 -15.58 -7.35 -5.95
C SER A 142 -15.65 -6.13 -6.87
N ALA A 143 -14.76 -5.16 -6.68
CA ALA A 143 -14.64 -3.99 -7.55
C ALA A 143 -14.25 -4.38 -8.98
N THR A 144 -13.27 -5.29 -9.15
CA THR A 144 -12.87 -5.80 -10.47
C THR A 144 -14.05 -6.46 -11.19
N LYS A 145 -14.79 -7.35 -10.51
CA LYS A 145 -15.98 -8.00 -11.08
C LYS A 145 -17.08 -7.01 -11.45
N GLN A 146 -17.23 -5.94 -10.67
CA GLN A 146 -18.23 -4.90 -10.96
C GLN A 146 -17.81 -4.04 -12.15
N LEU A 147 -16.53 -3.71 -12.27
CA LEU A 147 -16.00 -2.95 -13.38
C LEU A 147 -16.13 -3.70 -14.71
N GLU A 148 -15.94 -5.03 -14.72
CA GLU A 148 -16.13 -5.90 -15.88
C GLU A 148 -17.54 -5.82 -16.49
N LYS A 149 -18.54 -5.39 -15.71
CA LYS A 149 -19.91 -5.19 -16.20
C LYS A 149 -20.09 -3.85 -16.92
N ASN A 150 -19.14 -2.92 -16.79
CA ASN A 150 -19.19 -1.60 -17.41
C ASN A 150 -18.01 -1.41 -18.37
N THR A 151 -18.23 -1.77 -19.64
CA THR A 151 -17.19 -1.74 -20.69
C THR A 151 -16.57 -0.36 -20.86
N GLN A 152 -17.33 0.71 -20.72
CA GLN A 152 -16.82 2.08 -20.88
C GLN A 152 -15.80 2.46 -19.81
N LEU A 153 -16.06 2.12 -18.54
CA LEU A 153 -15.14 2.38 -17.45
C LEU A 153 -13.95 1.42 -17.45
N GLN A 154 -14.15 0.17 -17.92
CA GLN A 154 -13.08 -0.78 -18.13
C GLN A 154 -12.12 -0.28 -19.22
N ASP A 155 -12.63 0.16 -20.37
CA ASP A 155 -11.83 0.75 -21.44
C ASP A 155 -11.04 1.98 -20.96
N TRP A 156 -11.65 2.79 -20.08
CA TRP A 156 -10.98 3.94 -19.51
C TRP A 156 -9.84 3.53 -18.57
N GLN A 157 -10.04 2.56 -17.69
CA GLN A 157 -9.03 2.00 -16.79
C GLN A 157 -7.85 1.40 -17.58
N GLU A 158 -8.11 0.74 -18.72
CA GLU A 158 -7.06 0.18 -19.58
C GLU A 158 -6.18 1.24 -20.25
N ARG A 159 -6.64 2.50 -20.32
CA ARG A 159 -5.89 3.62 -20.90
C ARG A 159 -5.03 4.37 -19.91
N ILE A 160 -5.17 4.11 -18.60
CA ILE A 160 -4.42 4.79 -17.54
C ILE A 160 -3.43 3.82 -16.91
N ARG A 161 -2.20 4.26 -16.80
CA ARG A 161 -1.13 3.53 -16.12
C ARG A 161 -0.36 4.47 -15.22
N PHE A 162 -0.04 4.01 -14.02
CA PHE A 162 0.87 4.68 -13.12
C PHE A 162 2.26 4.08 -13.31
N VAL A 163 3.16 4.89 -13.86
CA VAL A 163 4.55 4.49 -14.05
C VAL A 163 5.37 5.14 -12.94
N PRO A 164 6.02 4.37 -12.07
CA PRO A 164 6.91 4.92 -11.07
C PRO A 164 8.04 5.71 -11.74
N THR A 165 8.41 6.83 -11.15
CA THR A 165 9.57 7.61 -11.62
C THR A 165 10.87 6.86 -11.32
N GLY A 166 11.83 6.91 -12.25
CA GLY A 166 13.13 6.27 -12.12
C GLY A 166 13.17 4.86 -12.72
N TYR A 167 14.37 4.31 -12.76
CA TYR A 167 14.70 3.01 -13.36
C TYR A 167 14.63 1.83 -12.38
N HIS A 168 14.21 2.08 -11.15
CA HIS A 168 14.23 1.06 -10.10
C HIS A 168 13.17 -0.02 -10.33
N ASN A 169 13.61 -1.27 -10.27
CA ASN A 169 12.69 -2.39 -10.18
C ASN A 169 11.91 -2.28 -8.85
N THR A 170 10.60 -2.12 -8.96
CA THR A 170 9.69 -1.97 -7.81
C THR A 170 9.24 -3.29 -7.24
N ASN A 171 9.83 -4.41 -7.66
CA ASN A 171 9.55 -5.70 -7.05
C ASN A 171 10.04 -5.67 -5.60
N VAL A 172 9.15 -5.29 -4.70
CA VAL A 172 9.35 -5.50 -3.27
C VAL A 172 9.31 -7.01 -3.08
N ASP A 173 10.45 -7.58 -2.71
CA ASP A 173 10.56 -9.00 -2.45
C ASP A 173 9.62 -9.37 -1.28
N ASP A 174 8.75 -10.36 -1.48
CA ASP A 174 7.85 -10.89 -0.44
C ASP A 174 8.63 -11.28 0.83
N PHE A 175 9.86 -11.74 0.64
CA PHE A 175 10.79 -12.05 1.72
C PHE A 175 11.16 -10.81 2.55
N HIS A 176 11.32 -9.66 1.92
CA HIS A 176 11.58 -8.40 2.63
C HIS A 176 10.37 -7.94 3.44
N MET A 177 9.16 -8.06 2.89
CA MET A 177 7.92 -7.72 3.61
C MET A 177 7.73 -8.56 4.87
N GLU A 178 8.08 -9.84 4.85
CA GLU A 178 8.05 -10.68 6.04
C GLU A 178 9.05 -10.22 7.13
N LYS A 179 10.24 -9.74 6.73
CA LYS A 179 11.24 -9.17 7.66
C LYS A 179 10.74 -7.92 8.39
N VAL A 180 10.01 -7.05 7.70
CA VAL A 180 9.55 -5.77 8.25
C VAL A 180 8.12 -5.81 8.83
N LYS A 181 7.43 -6.91 8.71
CA LYS A 181 6.04 -7.11 9.16
C LYS A 181 5.80 -6.66 10.61
N ASN A 182 6.76 -6.88 11.49
CA ASN A 182 6.66 -6.47 12.89
C ASN A 182 6.72 -4.94 13.07
N ILE A 183 7.30 -4.19 12.15
CA ILE A 183 7.26 -2.72 12.15
C ILE A 183 5.81 -2.25 11.99
N TYR A 184 5.11 -2.76 10.97
CA TYR A 184 3.71 -2.42 10.74
C TYR A 184 2.80 -2.81 11.92
N THR A 185 3.10 -3.95 12.55
CA THR A 185 2.34 -4.37 13.74
C THR A 185 2.62 -3.46 14.93
N ALA A 186 3.86 -3.01 15.09
CA ALA A 186 4.24 -2.07 16.16
C ALA A 186 3.58 -0.69 15.97
N LEU A 187 3.44 -0.22 14.72
CA LEU A 187 2.73 1.02 14.41
C LEU A 187 1.24 0.98 14.78
N LEU A 188 0.62 -0.19 14.74
CA LEU A 188 -0.77 -0.37 15.22
C LEU A 188 -0.88 -0.34 16.74
N ASN A 189 0.22 -0.54 17.46
CA ASN A 189 0.30 -0.57 18.92
C ASN A 189 1.29 0.50 19.42
N ASN A 190 0.82 1.70 19.64
CA ASN A 190 1.64 2.89 19.97
C ASN A 190 2.68 2.72 21.08
N GLU A 191 2.56 1.72 21.94
CA GLU A 191 3.51 1.46 23.03
C GLU A 191 4.56 0.37 22.67
N GLN A 192 4.49 -0.21 21.49
CA GLN A 192 5.33 -1.34 21.12
C GLN A 192 6.69 -0.88 20.58
N TRP A 193 7.76 -1.31 21.25
CA TRP A 193 9.14 -1.16 20.79
C TRP A 193 9.59 -2.37 19.99
N ILE A 194 10.54 -2.16 19.08
CA ILE A 194 11.15 -3.23 18.27
C ILE A 194 12.66 -3.27 18.50
N GLU A 195 13.21 -4.47 18.42
CA GLU A 195 14.64 -4.76 18.32
C GLU A 195 14.92 -5.22 16.89
N CYS A 196 15.94 -4.68 16.25
CA CYS A 196 16.23 -4.96 14.84
C CYS A 196 17.71 -4.88 14.52
N LEU A 197 18.10 -5.53 13.44
CA LEU A 197 19.37 -5.29 12.76
C LEU A 197 19.13 -4.28 11.64
N TYR A 198 20.01 -3.30 11.56
CA TYR A 198 19.94 -2.25 10.53
C TYR A 198 21.29 -2.02 9.89
N ARG A 199 21.33 -1.98 8.55
CA ARG A 199 22.51 -1.70 7.78
C ARG A 199 22.55 -0.22 7.39
N LYS A 200 23.54 0.52 7.91
CA LYS A 200 23.75 1.91 7.51
C LYS A 200 24.15 2.03 6.05
N GLU A 201 23.89 3.19 5.48
CA GLU A 201 24.34 3.52 4.12
C GLU A 201 25.86 3.44 4.00
N GLY A 202 26.33 2.83 2.89
CA GLY A 202 27.76 2.66 2.67
C GLY A 202 28.45 1.65 3.60
N SER A 203 27.71 0.95 4.48
CA SER A 203 28.28 -0.07 5.37
C SER A 203 27.81 -1.47 4.99
N PHE A 204 28.69 -2.46 5.10
CA PHE A 204 28.32 -3.88 5.04
C PHE A 204 27.94 -4.43 6.40
N GLU A 205 28.25 -3.74 7.49
CA GLU A 205 27.99 -4.19 8.85
C GLU A 205 26.57 -3.84 9.27
N GLN A 206 25.93 -4.79 10.00
CA GLN A 206 24.64 -4.58 10.62
C GLN A 206 24.85 -4.15 12.08
N THR A 207 24.05 -3.18 12.50
CA THR A 207 24.05 -2.67 13.88
C THR A 207 22.70 -3.00 14.52
N GLU A 208 22.73 -3.46 15.77
CA GLU A 208 21.52 -3.65 16.56
C GLU A 208 20.95 -2.32 17.03
N TYR A 209 19.65 -2.13 16.83
CA TYR A 209 18.92 -0.98 17.33
C TYR A 209 17.66 -1.41 18.08
N THR A 210 17.33 -0.61 19.08
CA THR A 210 16.02 -0.64 19.74
C THR A 210 15.30 0.64 19.36
N LEU A 211 14.15 0.49 18.68
CA LEU A 211 13.42 1.57 18.06
C LEU A 211 11.96 1.57 18.53
N LYS A 212 11.40 2.77 18.66
CA LYS A 212 9.95 2.97 18.75
C LYS A 212 9.45 3.51 17.42
N PRO A 213 8.73 2.69 16.61
CA PRO A 213 8.11 3.15 15.38
C PRO A 213 7.05 4.20 15.62
N HIS A 214 7.01 5.22 14.77
CA HIS A 214 6.05 6.32 14.84
C HIS A 214 5.23 6.46 13.57
N GLY A 215 5.86 6.32 12.40
CA GLY A 215 5.19 6.44 11.11
C GLY A 215 6.05 5.96 9.96
N ILE A 216 5.43 5.82 8.80
CA ILE A 216 6.12 5.48 7.55
C ILE A 216 5.85 6.58 6.53
N ILE A 217 6.90 7.10 5.94
CA ILE A 217 6.85 8.04 4.83
C ILE A 217 7.16 7.29 3.54
N GLN A 218 6.25 7.37 2.58
CA GLN A 218 6.47 6.87 1.22
C GLN A 218 7.01 8.00 0.36
N TYR A 219 8.25 7.91 -0.07
CA TYR A 219 8.90 8.89 -0.92
C TYR A 219 9.40 8.24 -2.22
N GLY A 220 8.72 8.53 -3.31
CA GLY A 220 8.93 7.83 -4.57
C GLY A 220 8.83 6.31 -4.41
N ASN A 221 9.90 5.58 -4.76
CA ASN A 221 9.97 4.12 -4.63
C ASN A 221 10.56 3.64 -3.28
N LYS A 222 10.86 4.56 -2.36
CA LYS A 222 11.50 4.26 -1.08
C LYS A 222 10.50 4.46 0.05
N GLN A 223 10.58 3.59 1.05
CA GLN A 223 9.86 3.73 2.31
C GLN A 223 10.83 4.06 3.43
N TYR A 224 10.47 5.03 4.23
CA TYR A 224 11.23 5.46 5.40
C TYR A 224 10.41 5.29 6.67
N LEU A 225 10.98 4.62 7.66
CA LEU A 225 10.44 4.54 9.00
C LEU A 225 10.93 5.75 9.80
N MET A 226 10.01 6.52 10.34
CA MET A 226 10.28 7.48 11.40
C MET A 226 10.22 6.76 12.74
N ALA A 227 11.32 6.74 13.49
CA ALA A 227 11.38 6.02 14.74
C ALA A 227 12.30 6.72 15.75
N SER A 228 11.92 6.67 17.04
CA SER A 228 12.81 7.06 18.11
C SER A 228 13.80 5.95 18.42
N LYS A 229 15.07 6.25 18.33
CA LYS A 229 16.18 5.37 18.67
C LYS A 229 16.63 5.65 20.10
N ILE A 230 16.85 4.60 20.89
CA ILE A 230 17.44 4.74 22.22
C ILE A 230 18.92 5.02 22.09
N ILE A 231 19.35 6.05 22.80
CA ILE A 231 20.76 6.42 23.01
C ILE A 231 20.96 6.59 24.50
N ASP A 232 21.54 5.59 25.17
CA ASP A 232 21.72 5.54 26.63
C ASP A 232 20.40 5.71 27.42
N GLN A 233 20.11 6.93 27.91
CA GLN A 233 18.92 7.22 28.73
C GLN A 233 17.90 8.16 28.06
N TYR A 234 18.15 8.57 26.82
CA TYR A 234 17.24 9.41 26.06
C TYR A 234 16.91 8.76 24.72
N SER A 235 15.94 9.29 24.04
CA SER A 235 15.58 8.88 22.70
C SER A 235 15.83 10.00 21.68
N GLU A 236 16.16 9.63 20.47
CA GLU A 236 16.37 10.55 19.37
C GLU A 236 15.55 10.09 18.18
N LEU A 237 14.77 11.03 17.61
CA LEU A 237 14.03 10.75 16.38
C LEU A 237 14.99 10.62 15.21
N ARG A 238 14.81 9.57 14.42
CA ARG A 238 15.63 9.25 13.24
C ARG A 238 14.80 8.64 12.14
N THR A 239 15.27 8.87 10.93
CA THR A 239 14.72 8.28 9.70
C THR A 239 15.51 7.05 9.30
N PHE A 240 14.80 5.96 8.98
CA PHE A 240 15.39 4.68 8.61
C PHE A 240 14.81 4.18 7.29
N ASN A 241 15.64 3.89 6.31
CA ASN A 241 15.18 3.26 5.07
C ASN A 241 14.69 1.83 5.34
N MET A 242 13.44 1.55 5.01
CA MET A 242 12.79 0.27 5.29
C MET A 242 13.51 -0.93 4.68
N GLN A 243 14.15 -0.78 3.52
CA GLN A 243 14.86 -1.87 2.84
C GLN A 243 16.16 -2.30 3.52
N ARG A 244 16.62 -1.56 4.53
CA ARG A 244 17.88 -1.82 5.23
C ARG A 244 17.68 -2.55 6.56
N PHE A 245 16.43 -2.83 6.93
CA PHE A 245 16.09 -3.60 8.12
C PHE A 245 16.28 -5.09 7.90
N ASP A 246 16.71 -5.76 8.96
CA ASP A 246 16.75 -7.21 9.07
C ASP A 246 16.35 -7.65 10.47
N ASN A 247 15.87 -8.88 10.62
CA ASN A 247 15.59 -9.57 11.89
C ASN A 247 14.78 -8.71 12.90
N VAL A 248 13.69 -8.10 12.45
CA VAL A 248 12.85 -7.23 13.29
C VAL A 248 12.01 -8.09 14.25
N LYS A 249 12.13 -7.81 15.55
CA LYS A 249 11.40 -8.49 16.63
C LYS A 249 10.78 -7.46 17.57
N PHE A 250 9.73 -7.86 18.28
CA PHE A 250 9.23 -7.03 19.37
C PHE A 250 10.20 -7.06 20.54
N ALA A 251 10.44 -5.89 21.15
CA ALA A 251 11.25 -5.79 22.34
C ALA A 251 10.60 -6.56 23.49
N LYS A 252 11.40 -7.38 24.15
CA LYS A 252 10.94 -8.26 25.24
C LYS A 252 10.75 -7.52 26.56
N GLN A 253 11.49 -6.45 26.76
CA GLN A 253 11.44 -5.66 27.99
C GLN A 253 10.59 -4.40 27.79
N ARG A 254 9.88 -4.02 28.84
CA ARG A 254 9.19 -2.72 28.86
C ARG A 254 10.25 -1.62 28.92
N ILE A 255 10.27 -0.77 27.90
CA ILE A 255 11.19 0.35 27.78
C ILE A 255 10.49 1.57 28.34
N SER A 256 11.12 2.22 29.31
CA SER A 256 10.61 3.39 30.02
C SER A 256 11.49 4.60 29.72
N VAL A 257 11.63 4.91 28.42
CA VAL A 257 12.30 6.13 27.96
C VAL A 257 11.20 7.07 27.46
N ASP A 258 11.26 8.31 27.91
CA ASP A 258 10.36 9.34 27.39
C ASP A 258 10.68 9.60 25.92
N VAL A 259 9.66 9.69 25.13
CA VAL A 259 9.74 9.99 23.70
C VAL A 259 9.00 11.28 23.47
N ASP A 260 9.68 12.24 22.86
CA ASP A 260 9.08 13.51 22.48
C ASP A 260 7.87 13.29 21.58
N SER A 261 6.82 14.06 21.78
CA SER A 261 5.69 14.11 20.86
C SER A 261 6.12 14.87 19.61
N PHE A 262 5.78 14.34 18.45
CA PHE A 262 5.98 15.01 17.18
C PHE A 262 4.74 14.81 16.29
N ASP A 263 4.57 15.69 15.33
CA ASP A 263 3.59 15.55 14.25
C ASP A 263 4.30 15.00 13.00
N LEU A 264 3.69 14.01 12.35
CA LEU A 264 4.25 13.44 11.13
C LEU A 264 4.12 14.41 9.94
N ASP A 265 3.08 15.24 9.95
CA ASP A 265 2.85 16.24 8.91
C ASP A 265 3.91 17.36 9.02
N ASP A 266 4.26 17.81 10.23
CA ASP A 266 5.37 18.75 10.46
C ASP A 266 6.70 18.20 9.93
N LEU A 267 6.99 16.90 10.20
CA LEU A 267 8.21 16.25 9.69
C LEU A 267 8.25 16.14 8.16
N VAL A 268 7.09 16.02 7.53
CA VAL A 268 6.98 16.00 6.07
C VAL A 268 7.17 17.41 5.51
N GLU A 269 6.58 18.44 6.10
CA GLU A 269 6.75 19.84 5.70
C GLU A 269 8.20 20.29 5.86
N GLU A 270 8.85 19.93 6.98
CA GLU A 270 10.27 20.20 7.23
C GLU A 270 11.23 19.27 6.46
N GLN A 271 10.69 18.38 5.63
CA GLN A 271 11.44 17.41 4.83
C GLN A 271 12.45 16.58 5.64
N GLU A 272 12.11 16.24 6.88
CA GLU A 272 12.99 15.50 7.81
C GLU A 272 13.34 14.08 7.34
N TYR A 273 12.61 13.54 6.36
CA TYR A 273 12.88 12.24 5.73
C TYR A 273 14.09 12.29 4.77
N GLU A 274 14.58 13.49 4.44
CA GLU A 274 15.77 13.69 3.62
C GLU A 274 16.95 14.28 4.41
N ASN A 275 18.16 14.01 3.95
CA ASN A 275 19.33 14.68 4.48
C ASN A 275 19.40 16.10 3.90
N ALA A 276 19.41 17.11 4.76
CA ALA A 276 19.73 18.47 4.38
C ALA A 276 21.24 18.65 4.27
N HIS A 277 21.70 19.41 3.28
CA HIS A 277 23.12 19.67 3.04
C HIS A 277 23.64 20.94 3.71
N PHE A 278 22.73 21.78 4.17
CA PHE A 278 22.97 22.99 4.94
C PHE A 278 22.13 22.93 6.22
N GLU A 279 22.09 24.03 6.98
CA GLU A 279 21.09 24.18 8.03
C GLU A 279 19.69 24.02 7.39
N ARG A 280 18.72 23.50 8.14
CA ARG A 280 17.35 23.28 7.63
C ARG A 280 16.63 24.62 7.52
N GLU A 281 17.13 25.46 6.63
CA GLU A 281 16.58 26.77 6.30
C GLU A 281 16.48 26.87 4.78
N GLU A 282 15.53 27.64 4.31
CA GLU A 282 15.41 27.98 2.90
C GLU A 282 16.58 28.89 2.52
N LEU A 283 17.20 28.58 1.42
CA LEU A 283 18.28 29.37 0.83
C LEU A 283 17.80 29.98 -0.48
N SER A 284 18.08 31.26 -0.68
CA SER A 284 17.88 31.86 -1.98
C SER A 284 18.93 31.35 -2.96
N ILE A 285 18.49 30.72 -4.02
CA ILE A 285 19.34 30.17 -5.08
C ILE A 285 19.15 30.93 -6.37
N LYS A 286 20.25 31.13 -7.11
CA LYS A 286 20.20 31.62 -8.48
C LYS A 286 20.78 30.59 -9.43
N LEU A 287 19.99 30.25 -10.43
CA LEU A 287 20.30 29.23 -11.40
C LEU A 287 20.32 29.86 -12.82
N ARG A 288 21.35 29.56 -13.59
CA ARG A 288 21.36 29.80 -15.02
C ARG A 288 20.87 28.54 -15.72
N CYS A 289 19.76 28.65 -16.42
CA CYS A 289 19.06 27.55 -17.05
C CYS A 289 18.99 27.73 -18.56
N GLU A 290 19.21 26.68 -19.35
CA GLU A 290 18.96 26.71 -20.79
C GLU A 290 17.47 26.88 -21.09
N ASN A 291 17.14 27.64 -22.15
CA ASN A 291 15.75 28.05 -22.45
C ASN A 291 14.76 26.91 -22.65
N TYR A 292 15.20 25.72 -23.05
CA TYR A 292 14.32 24.56 -23.21
C TYR A 292 13.72 24.06 -21.88
N LEU A 293 14.34 24.39 -20.74
CA LEU A 293 13.85 24.02 -19.40
C LEU A 293 12.74 24.94 -18.88
N ARG A 294 12.43 26.02 -19.61
CA ARG A 294 11.49 27.03 -19.16
C ARG A 294 10.10 26.48 -18.89
N ASP A 295 9.55 25.76 -19.86
CA ASP A 295 8.20 25.18 -19.74
C ASP A 295 8.14 24.15 -18.59
N GLU A 296 9.21 23.41 -18.35
CA GLU A 296 9.32 22.46 -17.24
C GLU A 296 9.29 23.20 -15.89
N LEU A 297 10.10 24.23 -15.74
CA LEU A 297 10.24 24.99 -14.49
C LEU A 297 9.05 25.95 -14.22
N GLU A 298 8.35 26.41 -15.26
CA GLU A 298 7.09 27.15 -15.10
C GLU A 298 5.93 26.21 -14.71
N SER A 299 5.91 24.96 -15.22
CA SER A 299 4.88 23.96 -14.90
C SER A 299 5.10 23.27 -13.55
N TYR A 300 6.35 23.10 -13.16
CA TYR A 300 6.79 22.43 -11.93
C TYR A 300 7.84 23.32 -11.24
N PRO A 301 7.42 24.43 -10.59
CA PRO A 301 8.32 25.38 -9.97
C PRO A 301 9.07 24.76 -8.77
N ILE A 302 10.28 25.25 -8.54
CA ILE A 302 11.10 24.90 -7.37
C ILE A 302 10.45 25.45 -6.10
N ASP A 303 9.91 26.68 -6.20
CA ASP A 303 9.23 27.42 -5.16
C ASP A 303 8.03 28.15 -5.72
N GLU A 304 7.00 28.39 -4.89
CA GLU A 304 5.78 29.15 -5.25
C GLU A 304 6.08 30.56 -5.74
N TYR A 305 7.16 31.19 -5.27
CA TYR A 305 7.55 32.58 -5.56
C TYR A 305 8.78 32.68 -6.46
N GLN A 306 9.15 31.59 -7.17
CA GLN A 306 10.29 31.66 -8.09
C GLN A 306 10.09 32.72 -9.16
N ASP A 307 11.17 33.42 -9.53
CA ASP A 307 11.16 34.51 -10.51
C ASP A 307 12.23 34.32 -11.57
N ILE A 308 11.92 34.73 -12.82
CA ILE A 308 12.92 34.83 -13.89
C ILE A 308 13.40 36.26 -13.93
N ILE A 309 14.61 36.48 -13.43
CA ILE A 309 15.17 37.85 -13.24
C ILE A 309 15.96 38.35 -14.43
N ASP A 310 16.40 37.51 -15.33
CA ASP A 310 17.11 37.86 -16.56
C ASP A 310 16.93 36.74 -17.60
N GLN A 311 17.04 37.09 -18.91
CA GLN A 311 16.96 36.15 -20.01
C GLN A 311 17.64 36.65 -21.28
N ASP A 312 18.16 35.74 -22.09
CA ASP A 312 18.62 35.99 -23.44
C ASP A 312 18.13 34.91 -24.43
N GLU A 313 18.76 34.78 -25.62
CA GLU A 313 18.35 33.81 -26.65
C GLU A 313 18.63 32.36 -26.24
N ASP A 314 19.63 32.13 -25.41
CA ASP A 314 20.14 30.79 -25.07
C ASP A 314 19.72 30.35 -23.66
N TYR A 315 19.63 31.26 -22.69
CA TYR A 315 19.38 30.94 -21.29
C TYR A 315 18.55 32.00 -20.56
N PHE A 316 18.05 31.63 -19.39
CA PHE A 316 17.44 32.52 -18.42
C PHE A 316 18.05 32.33 -17.03
N ILE A 317 17.91 33.33 -16.17
CA ILE A 317 18.31 33.31 -14.78
C ILE A 317 17.05 33.18 -13.92
N LEU A 318 16.99 32.12 -13.14
CA LEU A 318 15.91 31.85 -12.21
C LEU A 318 16.39 32.08 -10.77
N GLU A 319 15.58 32.79 -9.99
CA GLU A 319 15.75 32.95 -8.55
C GLU A 319 14.60 32.24 -7.83
N ALA A 320 14.92 31.45 -6.80
CA ALA A 320 13.96 30.72 -6.00
C ALA A 320 14.51 30.49 -4.60
N ASP A 321 13.61 30.35 -3.62
CA ASP A 321 13.98 29.99 -2.23
C ASP A 321 13.66 28.51 -2.01
N CYS A 322 14.62 27.72 -1.58
CA CYS A 322 14.39 26.30 -1.30
C CYS A 322 15.35 25.74 -0.26
N MET A 323 14.88 24.71 0.44
CA MET A 323 15.73 23.90 1.29
C MET A 323 16.59 22.98 0.44
N ILE A 324 17.91 23.00 0.61
CA ILE A 324 18.83 22.17 -0.15
C ILE A 324 18.91 20.77 0.45
N THR A 325 17.96 19.94 0.05
CA THR A 325 17.90 18.51 0.39
C THR A 325 18.80 17.69 -0.54
N GLN A 326 18.95 16.40 -0.23
CA GLN A 326 19.65 15.47 -1.11
C GLN A 326 18.96 15.36 -2.48
N SER A 327 17.64 15.47 -2.55
CA SER A 327 16.89 15.44 -3.82
C SER A 327 17.18 16.66 -4.67
N VAL A 328 17.20 17.85 -4.09
CA VAL A 328 17.55 19.08 -4.81
C VAL A 328 19.00 19.01 -5.34
N LEU A 329 19.93 18.55 -4.50
CA LEU A 329 21.30 18.38 -4.93
C LEU A 329 21.42 17.35 -6.08
N ASN A 330 20.76 16.21 -5.97
CA ASN A 330 20.75 15.18 -7.02
C ASN A 330 20.16 15.72 -8.33
N TRP A 331 19.06 16.49 -8.24
CA TRP A 331 18.44 17.12 -9.41
C TRP A 331 19.39 18.12 -10.08
N LEU A 332 20.07 18.96 -9.30
CA LEU A 332 21.09 19.89 -9.84
C LEU A 332 22.27 19.16 -10.49
N ILE A 333 22.69 18.03 -9.94
CA ILE A 333 23.75 17.20 -10.54
C ILE A 333 23.24 16.56 -11.84
N GLU A 334 22.05 16.00 -11.85
CA GLU A 334 21.43 15.40 -13.03
C GLU A 334 21.28 16.42 -14.18
N LYS A 335 20.80 17.63 -13.85
CA LYS A 335 20.60 18.72 -14.81
C LYS A 335 21.85 19.57 -15.04
N SER A 336 23.00 19.22 -14.50
CA SER A 336 24.24 20.02 -14.55
C SER A 336 24.78 20.29 -15.97
N HIS A 337 24.28 19.57 -16.97
CA HIS A 337 24.57 19.83 -18.38
C HIS A 337 23.78 21.05 -18.93
N SER A 338 22.72 21.48 -18.26
CA SER A 338 21.82 22.55 -18.72
C SER A 338 21.45 23.55 -17.62
N ILE A 339 21.79 23.26 -16.38
CA ILE A 339 21.61 24.15 -15.24
C ILE A 339 22.95 24.41 -14.57
N GLN A 340 23.29 25.66 -14.37
CA GLN A 340 24.44 26.11 -13.62
C GLN A 340 24.01 26.88 -12.37
N VAL A 341 24.46 26.45 -11.20
CA VAL A 341 24.29 27.21 -9.97
C VAL A 341 25.16 28.47 -10.04
N ILE A 342 24.56 29.66 -9.80
CA ILE A 342 25.27 30.93 -9.71
C ILE A 342 25.49 31.27 -8.22
N GLU A 343 24.42 31.21 -7.44
CA GLU A 343 24.41 31.50 -6.01
C GLU A 343 23.60 30.40 -5.26
N PRO A 344 23.95 30.08 -4.00
CA PRO A 344 25.15 30.52 -3.30
C PRO A 344 26.42 29.76 -3.72
N GLN A 345 27.59 30.34 -3.47
CA GLN A 345 28.88 29.75 -3.85
C GLN A 345 29.09 28.35 -3.24
N GLU A 346 28.62 28.12 -2.03
CA GLU A 346 28.75 26.83 -1.35
C GLU A 346 27.98 25.71 -2.08
N LEU A 347 26.78 26.00 -2.60
CA LEU A 347 26.02 25.06 -3.41
C LEU A 347 26.69 24.80 -4.76
N PHE A 348 27.22 25.87 -5.41
CA PHE A 348 28.00 25.73 -6.63
C PHE A 348 29.20 24.77 -6.44
N GLU A 349 29.98 24.95 -5.37
CA GLU A 349 31.14 24.07 -5.12
C GLU A 349 30.73 22.63 -4.82
N LYS A 350 29.59 22.40 -4.12
CA LYS A 350 29.05 21.05 -3.92
C LYS A 350 28.69 20.36 -5.22
N VAL A 351 27.92 21.01 -6.09
CA VAL A 351 27.55 20.45 -7.40
C VAL A 351 28.80 20.20 -8.26
N LYS A 352 29.70 21.16 -8.30
CA LYS A 352 30.96 21.07 -9.06
C LYS A 352 31.81 19.87 -8.67
N VAL A 353 31.91 19.54 -7.37
CA VAL A 353 32.66 18.36 -6.90
C VAL A 353 32.10 17.08 -7.54
N HIS A 354 30.78 16.92 -7.57
CA HIS A 354 30.15 15.75 -8.16
C HIS A 354 30.29 15.70 -9.68
N VAL A 355 30.13 16.84 -10.35
CA VAL A 355 30.31 16.93 -11.82
C VAL A 355 31.76 16.61 -12.23
N LEU A 356 32.76 17.14 -11.50
CA LEU A 356 34.16 16.84 -11.78
C LEU A 356 34.49 15.37 -11.46
N ALA A 357 33.94 14.79 -10.41
CA ALA A 357 34.10 13.38 -10.12
C ALA A 357 33.50 12.51 -11.25
N ALA A 358 32.28 12.82 -11.71
CA ALA A 358 31.68 12.14 -12.84
C ALA A 358 32.54 12.25 -14.10
N ARG A 359 33.03 13.46 -14.42
CA ARG A 359 33.95 13.65 -15.55
C ARG A 359 35.17 12.73 -15.46
N ASN A 360 35.78 12.62 -14.28
CA ASN A 360 36.99 11.78 -14.12
C ASN A 360 36.70 10.29 -14.36
N TYR A 361 35.49 9.80 -14.09
CA TYR A 361 35.10 8.43 -14.41
C TYR A 361 34.91 8.19 -15.91
N TYR A 362 34.56 9.22 -16.67
CA TYR A 362 34.36 9.14 -18.13
C TYR A 362 35.50 9.69 -18.95
N ASP A 363 36.60 10.17 -18.31
CA ASP A 363 37.83 10.62 -18.95
C ASP A 363 38.78 9.40 -19.16
N VAL A 364 38.21 8.31 -19.68
CA VAL A 364 38.91 7.06 -20.01
C VAL A 364 38.46 6.57 -21.39
N ASP A 365 39.33 5.89 -22.12
CA ASP A 365 38.94 5.26 -23.36
C ASP A 365 37.98 4.08 -23.10
N TYR A 366 36.92 3.98 -23.89
CA TYR A 366 35.91 2.91 -23.75
C TYR A 366 36.56 1.50 -23.83
N ASP A 367 37.64 1.37 -24.60
CA ASP A 367 38.36 0.10 -24.73
C ASP A 367 39.13 -0.30 -23.47
N ASP A 368 39.50 0.68 -22.62
CA ASP A 368 40.12 0.40 -21.31
C ASP A 368 39.17 -0.29 -20.34
N LEU A 369 37.84 -0.23 -20.63
CA LEU A 369 36.79 -0.91 -19.84
C LEU A 369 36.50 -2.33 -20.31
N ALA A 370 37.29 -2.86 -21.30
CA ALA A 370 37.04 -4.18 -21.85
C ALA A 370 37.12 -5.31 -20.82
N GLU A 371 37.97 -5.16 -19.79
CA GLU A 371 38.07 -6.15 -18.68
C GLU A 371 36.81 -6.32 -17.84
N TYR A 372 35.92 -5.32 -17.85
CA TYR A 372 34.63 -5.33 -17.11
C TYR A 372 33.43 -5.77 -17.98
N ARG A 373 33.67 -6.04 -19.29
CA ARG A 373 32.66 -6.51 -20.21
C ARG A 373 32.60 -8.03 -20.14
N VAL A 374 31.42 -8.58 -19.97
CA VAL A 374 31.18 -10.02 -20.08
C VAL A 374 31.47 -10.41 -21.54
N ASP A 375 32.35 -11.37 -21.77
CA ASP A 375 32.59 -11.90 -23.10
C ASP A 375 31.32 -12.53 -23.63
N GLU A 376 30.71 -11.95 -24.69
CA GLU A 376 29.52 -12.48 -25.38
C GLU A 376 29.71 -13.92 -25.93
N LYS A 377 30.91 -14.50 -25.75
CA LYS A 377 31.23 -15.87 -26.20
C LYS A 377 30.70 -16.98 -25.30
N GLU A 378 30.34 -16.71 -24.05
CA GLU A 378 29.75 -17.73 -23.16
C GLU A 378 28.26 -17.94 -23.39
N GLU A 379 27.51 -17.01 -23.99
CA GLU A 379 26.10 -17.20 -24.33
C GLU A 379 25.87 -18.06 -25.57
N SER A 380 26.84 -18.10 -26.51
CA SER A 380 26.68 -18.94 -27.73
C SER A 380 26.86 -20.44 -27.49
N ASP A 381 27.47 -20.82 -26.37
CA ASP A 381 27.65 -22.24 -26.01
C ASP A 381 26.46 -22.81 -25.21
N LEU A 382 25.56 -21.97 -24.69
CA LEU A 382 24.32 -22.39 -24.02
C LEU A 382 23.17 -22.66 -25.00
N ASP A 383 23.15 -22.00 -26.16
CA ASP A 383 22.15 -22.23 -27.21
C ASP A 383 22.43 -23.48 -28.05
N SER A 384 23.62 -24.08 -27.93
CA SER A 384 23.97 -25.30 -28.67
C SER A 384 23.50 -26.61 -27.99
N PHE A 385 22.90 -26.56 -26.81
CA PHE A 385 22.38 -27.74 -26.07
C PHE A 385 20.88 -27.99 -26.21
N SER A 386 20.14 -27.25 -27.03
CA SER A 386 18.69 -27.38 -27.14
C SER A 386 18.15 -28.06 -28.42
N ASP A 387 19.05 -28.52 -29.35
CA ASP A 387 18.62 -29.14 -30.59
C ASP A 387 19.06 -30.60 -30.75
N ASP A 388 18.87 -31.42 -29.73
CA ASP A 388 18.86 -32.87 -29.88
C ASP A 388 17.87 -33.48 -28.91
N GLU A 389 16.69 -33.74 -29.40
CA GLU A 389 15.73 -34.81 -29.08
C GLU A 389 14.28 -34.40 -29.36
N SER A 390 13.78 -34.78 -30.52
CA SER A 390 12.49 -35.52 -30.65
C SER A 390 12.05 -35.64 -32.11
N ASP A 391 12.72 -36.52 -32.84
CA ASP A 391 12.04 -37.25 -33.90
C ASP A 391 11.34 -38.47 -33.27
N ALA A 392 10.17 -38.23 -32.69
CA ALA A 392 9.22 -39.31 -32.39
C ALA A 392 8.13 -39.30 -33.45
N GLU A 393 8.17 -40.34 -34.26
CA GLU A 393 7.23 -40.68 -35.31
C GLU A 393 5.77 -40.55 -34.82
N ILE A 394 5.01 -39.70 -35.49
CA ILE A 394 3.55 -39.68 -35.37
C ILE A 394 3.01 -40.72 -36.37
N GLU A 395 2.61 -41.87 -35.84
CA GLU A 395 1.82 -42.84 -36.60
C GLU A 395 0.45 -42.22 -36.97
N ASP A 396 0.19 -42.23 -38.27
CA ASP A 396 -1.12 -41.90 -38.87
C ASP A 396 -2.19 -42.85 -38.30
N ILE A 397 -3.16 -42.28 -37.59
CA ILE A 397 -4.42 -42.99 -37.31
C ILE A 397 -5.45 -42.57 -38.34
N ASP A 398 -5.78 -43.51 -39.20
CA ASP A 398 -6.80 -43.45 -40.23
C ASP A 398 -8.15 -42.94 -39.69
N GLN A 399 -8.70 -41.97 -40.43
CA GLN A 399 -10.11 -41.59 -40.36
C GLN A 399 -10.95 -42.70 -41.05
N ASP A 400 -11.68 -43.46 -40.27
CA ASP A 400 -12.81 -44.23 -40.77
C ASP A 400 -14.14 -43.69 -40.21
N SER A 401 -14.90 -43.26 -41.14
CA SER A 401 -16.31 -42.90 -41.22
C SER A 401 -17.24 -43.61 -40.22
N VAL A 402 -18.07 -42.82 -39.53
CA VAL A 402 -19.37 -43.28 -39.05
C VAL A 402 -20.46 -42.34 -39.56
N GLU A 403 -21.28 -42.97 -40.43
CA GLU A 403 -22.51 -42.43 -40.99
C GLU A 403 -23.55 -42.08 -39.91
N LEU A 404 -24.21 -40.96 -40.16
CA LEU A 404 -25.44 -40.54 -39.48
C LEU A 404 -26.60 -41.39 -40.04
N ASP A 405 -27.33 -42.07 -39.19
CA ASP A 405 -28.71 -42.48 -39.44
C ASP A 405 -29.67 -41.72 -38.53
N HIS A 406 -30.65 -41.16 -39.21
CA HIS A 406 -31.83 -40.51 -38.66
C HIS A 406 -32.86 -41.57 -38.20
N GLU A 407 -33.39 -41.39 -36.96
CA GLU A 407 -34.82 -41.45 -36.69
C GLU A 407 -35.15 -40.68 -35.39
#